data_bfe85f15c3ba81c49193631dd8c49b50
#
_entry.id   bfe85f15c3ba81c49193631dd8c49b50
#
_cell.length_a   1.000
_cell.length_b   1.000
_cell.length_c   1.000
_cell.angle_alpha   90.00
_cell.angle_beta   90.00
_cell.angle_gamma   90.00
#
_symmetry.space_group_name_H-M   'P 1'
#
loop_
_entity.id
_entity.type
_entity.pdbx_description
1 polymer ?
#
loop_
_entity_poly.entity_id
_entity_poly.type
_entity_poly.pdbx_seq_one_letter_code
_entity_poly.pdbx_strand_id
1 'polypeptide(L)'
;GIDEVAALLERMVPPRLDDPGRIGVLAVQTLLMAVLGTVLAAIASVPLAFLAARNTTPHPAVYTVARAVITFCRAMPDLLFAVLFVRALGIGILPGILALGLHSIGMLGKLFADAIEASDAGPRETLRSTGVGYLREMLNAVVPQVVPAWIGAFVYRIDINLRMSVVLGFVGAGGIGFALQDALRGLIYPRALGIVLVILAIIVAMELVAIGIRRILLSPSVSDPVRDRLARFALSVGLIGATVAALIVLKINPVSLVTWWVPRSRCSPG
;
A
#
# COMPACT_ATOMS: atom_id res chain seq x y z
N GLY A 1 9.72 29.19 -22.95
CA GLY A 1 9.84 28.17 -24.00
C GLY A 1 10.96 27.18 -23.69
N ILE A 2 11.60 26.60 -24.75
CA ILE A 2 12.68 25.59 -24.58
C ILE A 2 13.89 26.17 -23.84
N ASP A 3 14.22 27.44 -24.10
CA ASP A 3 15.34 28.14 -23.45
C ASP A 3 15.15 28.30 -21.94
N GLU A 4 13.93 28.49 -21.45
CA GLU A 4 13.61 28.56 -20.02
C GLU A 4 13.77 27.20 -19.33
N VAL A 5 13.38 26.13 -20.03
CA VAL A 5 13.57 24.76 -19.53
C VAL A 5 15.07 24.43 -19.46
N ALA A 6 15.85 24.79 -20.50
CA ALA A 6 17.30 24.61 -20.50
C ALA A 6 17.97 25.37 -19.36
N ALA A 7 17.62 26.65 -19.16
CA ALA A 7 18.12 27.46 -18.06
C ALA A 7 17.74 26.91 -16.68
N LEU A 8 16.55 26.29 -16.53
CA LEU A 8 16.15 25.61 -15.30
C LEU A 8 17.02 24.37 -15.05
N LEU A 9 17.24 23.55 -16.08
CA LEU A 9 18.07 22.36 -15.97
C LEU A 9 19.52 22.69 -15.61
N GLU A 10 20.08 23.75 -16.20
CA GLU A 10 21.43 24.23 -15.83
C GLU A 10 21.53 24.63 -14.36
N ARG A 11 20.49 25.27 -13.81
CA ARG A 11 20.42 25.65 -12.38
C ARG A 11 20.27 24.43 -11.45
N MET A 12 19.83 23.29 -11.96
CA MET A 12 19.68 22.06 -11.17
C MET A 12 21.00 21.29 -11.04
N VAL A 13 21.97 21.50 -11.93
CA VAL A 13 23.26 20.78 -11.95
C VAL A 13 24.33 21.61 -11.24
N PRO A 14 25.20 21.00 -10.41
CA PRO A 14 25.25 19.58 -10.01
C PRO A 14 24.23 19.24 -8.92
N PRO A 15 23.71 17.99 -8.92
CA PRO A 15 22.79 17.54 -7.88
C PRO A 15 23.48 17.55 -6.50
N ARG A 16 22.77 18.01 -5.47
CA ARG A 16 23.28 18.08 -4.10
C ARG A 16 22.35 17.32 -3.15
N LEU A 17 22.95 16.61 -2.21
CA LEU A 17 22.27 15.95 -1.10
C LEU A 17 22.87 16.51 0.19
N ASP A 18 22.26 17.58 0.72
CA ASP A 18 22.80 18.31 1.88
C ASP A 18 22.78 17.47 3.17
N ASP A 19 21.84 16.53 3.29
CA ASP A 19 21.70 15.64 4.44
C ASP A 19 21.26 14.24 3.98
N PRO A 20 22.19 13.37 3.55
CA PRO A 20 21.86 12.04 3.06
C PRO A 20 21.23 11.15 4.14
N GLY A 21 21.55 11.35 5.42
CA GLY A 21 20.96 10.61 6.52
C GLY A 21 19.47 10.91 6.67
N ARG A 22 19.10 12.18 6.66
CA ARG A 22 17.70 12.62 6.71
C ARG A 22 16.91 12.14 5.49
N ILE A 23 17.51 12.24 4.31
CA ILE A 23 16.87 11.77 3.06
C ILE A 23 16.67 10.26 3.11
N GLY A 24 17.61 9.49 3.65
CA GLY A 24 17.48 8.05 3.87
C GLY A 24 16.30 7.70 4.80
N VAL A 25 16.15 8.42 5.92
CA VAL A 25 14.98 8.22 6.82
C VAL A 25 13.68 8.53 6.11
N LEU A 26 13.59 9.62 5.34
CA LEU A 26 12.39 9.98 4.59
C LEU A 26 12.07 8.98 3.47
N ALA A 27 13.10 8.41 2.84
CA ALA A 27 12.96 7.33 1.87
C ALA A 27 12.34 6.08 2.52
N VAL A 28 12.85 5.67 3.68
CA VAL A 28 12.28 4.57 4.47
C VAL A 28 10.83 4.87 4.86
N GLN A 29 10.51 6.08 5.31
CA GLN A 29 9.14 6.47 5.61
C GLN A 29 8.21 6.32 4.40
N THR A 30 8.67 6.68 3.20
CA THR A 30 7.91 6.52 1.96
C THR A 30 7.61 5.05 1.65
N LEU A 31 8.63 4.19 1.78
CA LEU A 31 8.47 2.73 1.63
C LEU A 31 7.47 2.16 2.65
N LEU A 32 7.61 2.56 3.91
CA LEU A 32 6.73 2.13 4.99
C LEU A 32 5.28 2.53 4.74
N MET A 33 5.05 3.76 4.27
CA MET A 33 3.73 4.26 3.91
C MET A 33 3.07 3.39 2.85
N ALA A 34 3.80 3.05 1.78
CA ALA A 34 3.31 2.20 0.71
C ALA A 34 3.01 0.78 1.19
N VAL A 35 3.92 0.16 1.94
CA VAL A 35 3.76 -1.22 2.44
C VAL A 35 2.64 -1.30 3.46
N LEU A 36 2.65 -0.46 4.50
CA LEU A 36 1.64 -0.49 5.57
C LEU A 36 0.24 -0.18 5.04
N GLY A 37 0.11 0.84 4.17
CA GLY A 37 -1.17 1.15 3.53
C GLY A 37 -1.71 -0.04 2.72
N THR A 38 -0.83 -0.73 1.97
CA THR A 38 -1.24 -1.91 1.20
C THR A 38 -1.58 -3.11 2.08
N VAL A 39 -0.81 -3.37 3.16
CA VAL A 39 -1.09 -4.48 4.10
C VAL A 39 -2.43 -4.27 4.79
N LEU A 40 -2.69 -3.08 5.33
CA LEU A 40 -3.97 -2.75 5.96
C LEU A 40 -5.13 -2.92 4.97
N ALA A 41 -4.94 -2.45 3.74
CA ALA A 41 -5.93 -2.62 2.69
C ALA A 41 -6.17 -4.09 2.33
N ALA A 42 -5.13 -4.90 2.21
CA ALA A 42 -5.25 -6.32 1.90
C ALA A 42 -6.04 -7.07 2.98
N ILE A 43 -5.73 -6.82 4.26
CA ILE A 43 -6.44 -7.43 5.41
C ILE A 43 -7.94 -7.07 5.36
N ALA A 44 -8.28 -5.80 5.12
CA ALA A 44 -9.65 -5.35 5.04
C ALA A 44 -10.37 -5.84 3.76
N SER A 45 -9.61 -6.01 2.66
CA SER A 45 -10.14 -6.42 1.36
C SER A 45 -10.53 -7.90 1.33
N VAL A 46 -9.88 -8.78 2.10
CA VAL A 46 -10.19 -10.22 2.11
C VAL A 46 -11.67 -10.48 2.49
N PRO A 47 -12.16 -10.07 3.67
CA PRO A 47 -13.56 -10.29 4.03
C PRO A 47 -14.50 -9.55 3.07
N LEU A 48 -14.14 -8.34 2.66
CA LEU A 48 -14.97 -7.55 1.75
C LEU A 48 -15.10 -8.21 0.37
N ALA A 49 -14.06 -8.88 -0.12
CA ALA A 49 -14.08 -9.59 -1.39
C ALA A 49 -15.04 -10.78 -1.38
N PHE A 50 -15.09 -11.57 -0.30
CA PHE A 50 -16.06 -12.66 -0.14
C PHE A 50 -17.51 -12.15 -0.12
N LEU A 51 -17.75 -10.99 0.47
CA LEU A 51 -19.06 -10.35 0.48
C LEU A 51 -19.43 -9.72 -0.87
N ALA A 52 -18.43 -9.29 -1.64
CA ALA A 52 -18.59 -8.62 -2.93
C ALA A 52 -18.54 -9.55 -4.14
N ALA A 53 -18.31 -10.85 -3.97
CA ALA A 53 -18.33 -11.85 -5.03
C ALA A 53 -19.70 -12.55 -5.08
N ARG A 54 -20.29 -12.64 -6.29
CA ARG A 54 -21.64 -13.18 -6.50
C ARG A 54 -21.78 -14.63 -6.08
N ASN A 55 -20.72 -15.40 -6.26
CA ASN A 55 -20.72 -16.84 -5.97
C ASN A 55 -20.50 -17.17 -4.48
N THR A 56 -20.11 -16.20 -3.64
CA THR A 56 -19.84 -16.42 -2.22
C THR A 56 -20.67 -15.54 -1.28
N THR A 57 -21.34 -14.51 -1.79
CA THR A 57 -22.19 -13.64 -0.95
C THR A 57 -23.38 -14.38 -0.37
N PRO A 58 -23.72 -14.17 0.92
CA PRO A 58 -24.88 -14.82 1.53
C PRO A 58 -26.22 -14.21 1.10
N HIS A 59 -26.25 -12.93 0.72
CA HIS A 59 -27.48 -12.22 0.38
C HIS A 59 -27.24 -11.08 -0.62
N PRO A 60 -28.15 -10.84 -1.59
CA PRO A 60 -27.99 -9.78 -2.61
C PRO A 60 -27.78 -8.37 -2.02
N ALA A 61 -28.43 -8.05 -0.91
CA ALA A 61 -28.23 -6.76 -0.24
C ALA A 61 -26.79 -6.59 0.27
N VAL A 62 -26.18 -7.65 0.83
CA VAL A 62 -24.80 -7.66 1.29
C VAL A 62 -23.85 -7.45 0.11
N TYR A 63 -24.09 -8.13 -1.00
CA TYR A 63 -23.36 -7.93 -2.25
C TYR A 63 -23.39 -6.46 -2.68
N THR A 64 -24.59 -5.88 -2.74
CA THR A 64 -24.76 -4.49 -3.19
C THR A 64 -24.00 -3.51 -2.29
N VAL A 65 -24.11 -3.68 -0.97
CA VAL A 65 -23.39 -2.82 0.00
C VAL A 65 -21.89 -3.00 -0.13
N ALA A 66 -21.38 -4.22 -0.21
CA ALA A 66 -19.94 -4.48 -0.36
C ALA A 66 -19.39 -3.88 -1.67
N ARG A 67 -20.11 -4.03 -2.77
CA ARG A 67 -19.77 -3.41 -4.07
C ARG A 67 -19.83 -1.89 -4.01
N ALA A 68 -20.79 -1.31 -3.31
CA ALA A 68 -20.90 0.12 -3.12
C ALA A 68 -19.69 0.68 -2.35
N VAL A 69 -19.26 0.03 -1.25
CA VAL A 69 -18.07 0.39 -0.49
C VAL A 69 -16.82 0.33 -1.36
N ILE A 70 -16.62 -0.77 -2.10
CA ILE A 70 -15.50 -0.93 -3.04
C ILE A 70 -15.49 0.20 -4.07
N THR A 71 -16.66 0.49 -4.66
CA THR A 71 -16.79 1.54 -5.68
C THR A 71 -16.51 2.91 -5.12
N PHE A 72 -17.02 3.23 -3.93
CA PHE A 72 -16.76 4.50 -3.24
C PHE A 72 -15.26 4.69 -2.98
N CYS A 73 -14.57 3.70 -2.39
CA CYS A 73 -13.14 3.77 -2.13
C CYS A 73 -12.30 3.96 -3.40
N ARG A 74 -12.74 3.44 -4.55
CA ARG A 74 -12.07 3.60 -5.85
C ARG A 74 -12.41 4.91 -6.56
N ALA A 75 -13.62 5.44 -6.36
CA ALA A 75 -14.07 6.65 -7.02
C ALA A 75 -13.35 7.90 -6.50
N MET A 76 -12.94 7.87 -5.24
CA MET A 76 -12.22 8.98 -4.59
C MET A 76 -10.73 8.92 -4.93
N PRO A 77 -10.14 9.99 -5.48
CA PRO A 77 -8.69 10.09 -5.68
C PRO A 77 -7.91 10.00 -4.35
N ASP A 78 -6.78 9.28 -4.35
CA ASP A 78 -5.88 9.13 -3.20
C ASP A 78 -5.53 10.47 -2.55
N LEU A 79 -5.32 11.50 -3.37
CA LEU A 79 -4.94 12.84 -2.95
C LEU A 79 -6.03 13.51 -2.10
N LEU A 80 -7.30 13.27 -2.41
CA LEU A 80 -8.41 13.78 -1.61
C LEU A 80 -8.45 13.15 -0.22
N PHE A 81 -8.28 11.82 -0.15
CA PHE A 81 -8.14 11.15 1.15
C PHE A 81 -6.95 11.68 1.93
N ALA A 82 -5.79 11.87 1.28
CA ALA A 82 -4.60 12.41 1.95
C ALA A 82 -4.84 13.80 2.52
N VAL A 83 -5.43 14.71 1.76
CA VAL A 83 -5.75 16.07 2.24
C VAL A 83 -6.72 16.03 3.41
N LEU A 84 -7.77 15.20 3.35
CA LEU A 84 -8.72 15.03 4.44
C LEU A 84 -8.04 14.52 5.71
N PHE A 85 -7.21 13.46 5.59
CA PHE A 85 -6.52 12.90 6.75
C PHE A 85 -5.41 13.82 7.30
N VAL A 86 -4.68 14.55 6.43
CA VAL A 86 -3.71 15.55 6.87
C VAL A 86 -4.40 16.68 7.63
N ARG A 87 -5.58 17.13 7.18
CA ARG A 87 -6.37 18.13 7.90
C ARG A 87 -6.91 17.64 9.23
N ALA A 88 -7.28 16.38 9.32
CA ALA A 88 -7.84 15.78 10.53
C ALA A 88 -6.77 15.36 11.57
N LEU A 89 -5.66 14.81 11.11
CA LEU A 89 -4.63 14.17 11.96
C LEU A 89 -3.32 14.95 12.02
N GLY A 90 -3.17 15.99 11.20
CA GLY A 90 -1.92 16.75 11.09
C GLY A 90 -0.95 16.17 10.05
N ILE A 91 0.19 16.87 9.87
CA ILE A 91 1.25 16.49 8.94
C ILE A 91 1.99 15.27 9.48
N GLY A 92 2.18 14.24 8.64
CA GLY A 92 2.91 13.03 9.04
C GLY A 92 2.60 11.83 8.15
N ILE A 93 3.26 10.71 8.43
CA ILE A 93 3.12 9.47 7.63
C ILE A 93 1.78 8.75 7.85
N LEU A 94 1.15 8.91 9.01
CA LEU A 94 -0.11 8.25 9.34
C LEU A 94 -1.26 8.65 8.38
N PRO A 95 -1.49 9.94 8.06
CA PRO A 95 -2.42 10.34 7.02
C PRO A 95 -2.18 9.68 5.68
N GLY A 96 -0.91 9.55 5.27
CA GLY A 96 -0.54 8.88 4.03
C GLY A 96 -0.85 7.39 4.03
N ILE A 97 -0.55 6.68 5.13
CA ILE A 97 -0.90 5.26 5.31
C ILE A 97 -2.41 5.05 5.18
N LEU A 98 -3.21 5.88 5.84
CA LEU A 98 -4.67 5.78 5.82
C LEU A 98 -5.24 6.10 4.43
N ALA A 99 -4.72 7.12 3.76
CA ALA A 99 -5.16 7.50 2.43
C ALA A 99 -4.88 6.40 1.41
N LEU A 100 -3.63 5.90 1.37
CA LEU A 100 -3.25 4.79 0.50
C LEU A 100 -4.00 3.51 0.86
N GLY A 101 -4.21 3.25 2.15
CA GLY A 101 -4.96 2.11 2.64
C GLY A 101 -6.40 2.13 2.15
N LEU A 102 -7.11 3.23 2.37
CA LEU A 102 -8.54 3.34 2.05
C LEU A 102 -8.79 3.20 0.54
N HIS A 103 -8.01 3.91 -0.29
CA HIS A 103 -8.11 3.75 -1.74
C HIS A 103 -7.74 2.33 -2.19
N SER A 104 -6.71 1.73 -1.57
CA SER A 104 -6.28 0.37 -1.88
C SER A 104 -7.31 -0.70 -1.50
N ILE A 105 -8.14 -0.48 -0.46
CA ILE A 105 -9.29 -1.37 -0.14
C ILE A 105 -10.23 -1.48 -1.35
N GLY A 106 -10.52 -0.37 -2.01
CA GLY A 106 -11.34 -0.38 -3.21
C GLY A 106 -10.72 -1.17 -4.35
N MET A 107 -9.42 -0.99 -4.60
CA MET A 107 -8.72 -1.66 -5.69
C MET A 107 -8.52 -3.16 -5.42
N LEU A 108 -7.95 -3.51 -4.25
CA LEU A 108 -7.74 -4.90 -3.87
C LEU A 108 -9.05 -5.64 -3.67
N GLY A 109 -10.05 -5.02 -3.04
CA GLY A 109 -11.36 -5.61 -2.85
C GLY A 109 -12.03 -6.00 -4.17
N LYS A 110 -11.91 -5.14 -5.20
CA LYS A 110 -12.39 -5.46 -6.55
C LYS A 110 -11.64 -6.64 -7.15
N LEU A 111 -10.29 -6.58 -7.19
CA LEU A 111 -9.46 -7.63 -7.80
C LEU A 111 -9.62 -8.97 -7.07
N PHE A 112 -9.74 -8.95 -5.76
CA PHE A 112 -9.95 -10.14 -4.95
C PHE A 112 -11.32 -10.76 -5.18
N ALA A 113 -12.37 -9.93 -5.27
CA ALA A 113 -13.72 -10.40 -5.59
C ALA A 113 -13.79 -10.99 -7.00
N ASP A 114 -13.16 -10.35 -7.99
CA ASP A 114 -13.13 -10.86 -9.36
C ASP A 114 -12.38 -12.20 -9.45
N ALA A 115 -11.30 -12.38 -8.69
CA ALA A 115 -10.59 -13.66 -8.61
C ALA A 115 -11.47 -14.75 -7.99
N ILE A 116 -12.29 -14.43 -6.96
CA ILE A 116 -13.25 -15.36 -6.36
C ILE A 116 -14.33 -15.74 -7.39
N GLU A 117 -14.87 -14.77 -8.13
CA GLU A 117 -15.89 -15.02 -9.16
C GLU A 117 -15.37 -15.89 -10.31
N ALA A 118 -14.07 -15.78 -10.63
CA ALA A 118 -13.40 -16.56 -11.67
C ALA A 118 -12.92 -17.95 -11.21
N SER A 119 -13.06 -18.30 -9.93
CA SER A 119 -12.64 -19.62 -9.43
C SER A 119 -13.53 -20.75 -9.92
N ASP A 120 -12.93 -21.94 -10.13
CA ASP A 120 -13.68 -23.14 -10.55
C ASP A 120 -14.69 -23.58 -9.48
N ALA A 121 -15.90 -23.87 -9.91
CA ALA A 121 -17.00 -24.32 -9.05
C ALA A 121 -16.87 -25.79 -8.63
N GLY A 122 -16.19 -26.64 -9.42
CA GLY A 122 -16.12 -28.08 -9.21
C GLY A 122 -15.60 -28.50 -7.83
N PRO A 123 -14.43 -28.01 -7.35
CA PRO A 123 -13.94 -28.30 -6.00
C PRO A 123 -14.91 -27.88 -4.89
N ARG A 124 -15.63 -26.79 -5.14
CA ARG A 124 -16.62 -26.25 -4.20
C ARG A 124 -17.86 -27.14 -4.12
N GLU A 125 -18.40 -27.54 -5.25
CA GLU A 125 -19.54 -28.44 -5.33
C GLU A 125 -19.25 -29.81 -4.71
N THR A 126 -18.04 -30.33 -4.95
CA THR A 126 -17.56 -31.57 -4.35
C THR A 126 -17.52 -31.50 -2.82
N LEU A 127 -16.99 -30.44 -2.24
CA LEU A 127 -16.99 -30.28 -0.78
C LEU A 127 -18.40 -30.08 -0.22
N ARG A 128 -19.24 -29.36 -0.94
CA ARG A 128 -20.62 -29.12 -0.53
C ARG A 128 -21.47 -30.40 -0.48
N SER A 129 -21.22 -31.34 -1.39
CA SER A 129 -21.91 -32.65 -1.40
C SER A 129 -21.57 -33.53 -0.19
N THR A 130 -20.41 -33.28 0.47
CA THR A 130 -20.00 -33.98 1.71
C THR A 130 -20.62 -33.38 2.98
N GLY A 131 -21.46 -32.33 2.87
CA GLY A 131 -22.11 -31.68 4.01
C GLY A 131 -21.18 -30.76 4.82
N VAL A 132 -20.03 -30.36 4.28
CA VAL A 132 -19.07 -29.45 4.92
C VAL A 132 -19.65 -28.06 5.06
N GLY A 133 -19.47 -27.43 6.23
CA GLY A 133 -19.98 -26.07 6.47
C GLY A 133 -19.31 -25.01 5.56
N TYR A 134 -20.05 -23.92 5.29
CA TYR A 134 -19.65 -22.83 4.37
C TYR A 134 -18.22 -22.32 4.56
N LEU A 135 -17.76 -22.08 5.80
CA LEU A 135 -16.43 -21.57 6.05
C LEU A 135 -15.33 -22.55 5.60
N ARG A 136 -15.50 -23.84 5.87
CA ARG A 136 -14.57 -24.89 5.42
C ARG A 136 -14.61 -25.05 3.91
N GLU A 137 -15.76 -24.93 3.28
CA GLU A 137 -15.91 -24.90 1.81
C GLU A 137 -15.09 -23.75 1.23
N MET A 138 -15.22 -22.53 1.77
CA MET A 138 -14.46 -21.37 1.29
C MET A 138 -12.95 -21.55 1.46
N LEU A 139 -12.51 -21.96 2.64
CA LEU A 139 -11.07 -22.09 2.97
C LEU A 139 -10.37 -23.20 2.16
N ASN A 140 -11.06 -24.29 1.84
CA ASN A 140 -10.44 -25.44 1.19
C ASN A 140 -10.68 -25.50 -0.33
N ALA A 141 -11.79 -24.93 -0.83
CA ALA A 141 -12.08 -24.92 -2.26
C ALA A 141 -11.70 -23.61 -2.95
N VAL A 142 -12.06 -22.45 -2.37
CA VAL A 142 -11.91 -21.16 -3.03
C VAL A 142 -10.53 -20.54 -2.75
N VAL A 143 -10.15 -20.43 -1.48
CA VAL A 143 -8.91 -19.75 -1.08
C VAL A 143 -7.66 -20.29 -1.78
N PRO A 144 -7.43 -21.62 -1.91
CA PRO A 144 -6.24 -22.12 -2.60
C PRO A 144 -6.15 -21.71 -4.07
N GLN A 145 -7.30 -21.55 -4.73
CA GLN A 145 -7.39 -21.15 -6.14
C GLN A 145 -7.07 -19.65 -6.32
N VAL A 146 -7.54 -18.80 -5.40
CA VAL A 146 -7.47 -17.34 -5.57
C VAL A 146 -6.19 -16.71 -4.99
N VAL A 147 -5.52 -17.37 -4.04
CA VAL A 147 -4.32 -16.86 -3.38
C VAL A 147 -3.22 -16.43 -4.36
N PRO A 148 -2.88 -17.17 -5.43
CA PRO A 148 -1.89 -16.71 -6.39
C PRO A 148 -2.26 -15.38 -7.07
N ALA A 149 -3.52 -15.22 -7.46
CA ALA A 149 -4.02 -13.97 -8.05
C ALA A 149 -4.01 -12.82 -7.04
N TRP A 150 -4.38 -13.08 -5.78
CA TRP A 150 -4.37 -12.10 -4.70
C TRP A 150 -2.96 -11.61 -4.38
N ILE A 151 -1.97 -12.52 -4.35
CA ILE A 151 -0.57 -12.16 -4.16
C ILE A 151 -0.08 -11.29 -5.33
N GLY A 152 -0.42 -11.64 -6.55
CA GLY A 152 -0.10 -10.83 -7.73
C GLY A 152 -0.68 -9.41 -7.65
N ALA A 153 -1.95 -9.29 -7.27
CA ALA A 153 -2.63 -8.01 -7.08
C ALA A 153 -2.02 -7.20 -5.92
N PHE A 154 -1.64 -7.86 -4.83
CA PHE A 154 -0.99 -7.23 -3.68
C PHE A 154 0.37 -6.64 -4.05
N VAL A 155 1.25 -7.39 -4.72
CA VAL A 155 2.56 -6.91 -5.17
C VAL A 155 2.41 -5.74 -6.15
N TYR A 156 1.48 -5.85 -7.09
CA TYR A 156 1.15 -4.76 -8.01
C TYR A 156 0.69 -3.50 -7.28
N ARG A 157 -0.11 -3.66 -6.21
CA ARG A 157 -0.60 -2.51 -5.44
C ARG A 157 0.51 -1.84 -4.61
N ILE A 158 1.47 -2.59 -4.08
CA ILE A 158 2.64 -2.00 -3.40
C ILE A 158 3.40 -1.09 -4.35
N ASP A 159 3.65 -1.54 -5.58
CA ASP A 159 4.36 -0.75 -6.60
C ASP A 159 3.63 0.58 -6.91
N ILE A 160 2.32 0.54 -7.11
CA ILE A 160 1.51 1.75 -7.31
C ILE A 160 1.56 2.65 -6.07
N ASN A 161 1.36 2.10 -4.88
CA ASN A 161 1.35 2.86 -3.64
C ASN A 161 2.70 3.52 -3.34
N LEU A 162 3.81 2.91 -3.77
CA LEU A 162 5.13 3.51 -3.63
C LEU A 162 5.25 4.83 -4.41
N ARG A 163 4.79 4.84 -5.66
CA ARG A 163 4.79 6.06 -6.48
C ARG A 163 3.84 7.11 -5.92
N MET A 164 2.66 6.68 -5.49
CA MET A 164 1.66 7.57 -4.90
C MET A 164 2.11 8.14 -3.55
N SER A 165 2.88 7.41 -2.74
CA SER A 165 3.41 7.90 -1.46
C SER A 165 4.34 9.11 -1.63
N VAL A 166 5.10 9.18 -2.73
CA VAL A 166 5.90 10.36 -3.07
C VAL A 166 4.98 11.57 -3.37
N VAL A 167 3.91 11.35 -4.16
CA VAL A 167 2.95 12.40 -4.51
C VAL A 167 2.21 12.90 -3.27
N LEU A 168 1.82 12.00 -2.37
CA LEU A 168 1.14 12.37 -1.12
C LEU A 168 2.04 13.22 -0.20
N GLY A 169 3.36 13.09 -0.32
CA GLY A 169 4.31 13.95 0.37
C GLY A 169 4.10 15.44 0.08
N PHE A 170 3.67 15.80 -1.14
CA PHE A 170 3.39 17.19 -1.52
C PHE A 170 2.18 17.80 -0.76
N VAL A 171 1.30 16.99 -0.22
CA VAL A 171 0.16 17.45 0.58
C VAL A 171 0.37 17.32 2.08
N GLY A 172 1.60 16.99 2.50
CA GLY A 172 1.96 16.91 3.92
C GLY A 172 1.83 15.52 4.54
N ALA A 173 1.70 14.47 3.74
CA ALA A 173 1.69 13.09 4.23
C ALA A 173 3.08 12.57 4.65
N GLY A 174 4.12 13.42 4.64
CA GLY A 174 5.48 13.05 5.04
C GLY A 174 6.27 12.33 3.94
N GLY A 175 7.34 11.63 4.34
CA GLY A 175 8.19 10.90 3.41
C GLY A 175 9.08 11.79 2.54
N ILE A 176 9.73 11.17 1.53
CA ILE A 176 10.69 11.87 0.66
C ILE A 176 10.03 12.93 -0.23
N GLY A 177 8.74 12.77 -0.55
CA GLY A 177 7.97 13.77 -1.31
C GLY A 177 7.84 15.11 -0.58
N PHE A 178 7.75 15.10 0.75
CA PHE A 178 7.75 16.32 1.54
C PHE A 178 9.09 17.07 1.44
N ALA A 179 10.24 16.36 1.46
CA ALA A 179 11.54 16.97 1.27
C ALA A 179 11.72 17.57 -0.13
N LEU A 180 11.16 16.91 -1.16
CA LEU A 180 11.15 17.43 -2.52
C LEU A 180 10.33 18.72 -2.61
N GLN A 181 9.14 18.76 -2.01
CA GLN A 181 8.31 19.96 -1.95
C GLN A 181 9.02 21.12 -1.25
N ASP A 182 9.69 20.84 -0.12
CA ASP A 182 10.45 21.83 0.65
C ASP A 182 11.59 22.43 -0.19
N ALA A 183 12.35 21.59 -0.90
CA ALA A 183 13.42 22.03 -1.80
C ALA A 183 12.88 22.88 -2.97
N LEU A 184 11.74 22.51 -3.56
CA LEU A 184 11.14 23.26 -4.66
C LEU A 184 10.56 24.61 -4.19
N ARG A 185 9.89 24.65 -3.04
CA ARG A 185 9.40 25.91 -2.45
C ARG A 185 10.54 26.86 -2.05
N GLY A 186 11.66 26.29 -1.60
CA GLY A 186 12.87 27.05 -1.29
C GLY A 186 13.69 27.47 -2.51
N LEU A 187 13.25 27.11 -3.74
CA LEU A 187 13.95 27.34 -5.01
C LEU A 187 15.39 26.78 -5.03
N ILE A 188 15.65 25.74 -4.19
CA ILE A 188 16.94 25.07 -4.10
C ILE A 188 16.98 23.93 -5.13
N TYR A 189 17.08 24.28 -6.40
CA TYR A 189 16.99 23.34 -7.52
C TYR A 189 18.04 22.21 -7.50
N PRO A 190 19.33 22.41 -7.15
CA PRO A 190 20.30 21.32 -7.04
C PRO A 190 19.90 20.26 -6.01
N ARG A 191 19.32 20.68 -4.89
CA ARG A 191 18.80 19.77 -3.86
C ARG A 191 17.55 19.03 -4.35
N ALA A 192 16.64 19.71 -5.04
CA ALA A 192 15.48 19.08 -5.63
C ALA A 192 15.88 17.97 -6.62
N LEU A 193 16.86 18.23 -7.50
CA LEU A 193 17.38 17.22 -8.42
C LEU A 193 18.00 16.02 -7.70
N GLY A 194 18.80 16.26 -6.66
CA GLY A 194 19.35 15.18 -5.83
C GLY A 194 18.28 14.29 -5.24
N ILE A 195 17.21 14.88 -4.68
CA ILE A 195 16.07 14.14 -4.12
C ILE A 195 15.31 13.36 -5.21
N VAL A 196 15.10 13.95 -6.39
CA VAL A 196 14.45 13.26 -7.54
C VAL A 196 15.26 12.04 -7.96
N LEU A 197 16.58 12.12 -8.02
CA LEU A 197 17.43 10.97 -8.35
C LEU A 197 17.33 9.86 -7.30
N VAL A 198 17.23 10.19 -6.01
CA VAL A 198 17.00 9.20 -4.95
C VAL A 198 15.62 8.55 -5.11
N ILE A 199 14.58 9.32 -5.38
CA ILE A 199 13.23 8.79 -5.64
C ILE A 199 13.26 7.83 -6.82
N LEU A 200 13.90 8.21 -7.92
CA LEU A 200 14.04 7.36 -9.11
C LEU A 200 14.78 6.05 -8.79
N ALA A 201 15.88 6.13 -8.04
CA ALA A 201 16.63 4.95 -7.61
C ALA A 201 15.77 3.99 -6.75
N ILE A 202 14.96 4.52 -5.83
CA ILE A 202 14.04 3.72 -4.99
C ILE A 202 12.98 3.05 -5.87
N ILE A 203 12.35 3.78 -6.80
CA ILE A 203 11.33 3.22 -7.70
C ILE A 203 11.93 2.11 -8.55
N VAL A 204 13.11 2.31 -9.16
CA VAL A 204 13.78 1.30 -9.96
C VAL A 204 14.15 0.07 -9.12
N ALA A 205 14.70 0.26 -7.93
CA ALA A 205 15.03 -0.84 -7.02
C ALA A 205 13.79 -1.67 -6.66
N MET A 206 12.68 -1.01 -6.34
CA MET A 206 11.42 -1.70 -6.03
C MET A 206 10.80 -2.41 -7.22
N GLU A 207 10.92 -1.84 -8.44
CA GLU A 207 10.47 -2.51 -9.67
C GLU A 207 11.28 -3.80 -9.90
N LEU A 208 12.60 -3.77 -9.70
CA LEU A 208 13.45 -4.96 -9.82
C LEU A 208 13.06 -6.03 -8.79
N VAL A 209 12.78 -5.63 -7.55
CA VAL A 209 12.27 -6.53 -6.50
C VAL A 209 10.91 -7.11 -6.90
N ALA A 210 9.99 -6.29 -7.39
CA ALA A 210 8.66 -6.72 -7.82
C ALA A 210 8.74 -7.72 -9.00
N ILE A 211 9.62 -7.49 -9.96
CA ILE A 211 9.89 -8.42 -11.07
C ILE A 211 10.44 -9.74 -10.53
N GLY A 212 11.38 -9.71 -9.60
CA GLY A 212 11.93 -10.90 -8.96
C GLY A 212 10.85 -11.73 -8.24
N ILE A 213 10.03 -11.06 -7.44
CA ILE A 213 8.90 -11.69 -6.73
C ILE A 213 7.91 -12.31 -7.72
N ARG A 214 7.51 -11.58 -8.76
CA ARG A 214 6.59 -12.09 -9.79
C ARG A 214 7.17 -13.31 -10.51
N ARG A 215 8.45 -13.30 -10.86
CA ARG A 215 9.12 -14.45 -11.49
C ARG A 215 9.10 -15.69 -10.60
N ILE A 216 9.34 -15.53 -9.30
CA ILE A 216 9.32 -16.64 -8.33
C ILE A 216 7.90 -17.18 -8.11
N LEU A 217 6.89 -16.29 -8.03
CA LEU A 217 5.51 -16.66 -7.72
C LEU A 217 4.72 -17.17 -8.93
N LEU A 218 4.99 -16.64 -10.12
CA LEU A 218 4.23 -16.93 -11.34
C LEU A 218 4.96 -17.91 -12.26
N SER A 219 6.20 -18.32 -11.93
CA SER A 219 6.85 -19.41 -12.67
C SER A 219 6.05 -20.69 -12.45
N PRO A 220 5.57 -21.36 -13.52
CA PRO A 220 4.97 -22.68 -13.40
C PRO A 220 6.08 -23.66 -12.95
N SER A 221 6.19 -23.84 -11.65
CA SER A 221 7.14 -24.79 -11.09
C SER A 221 6.59 -26.20 -11.24
N VAL A 222 7.09 -26.91 -12.23
CA VAL A 222 6.80 -28.33 -12.48
C VAL A 222 7.51 -29.24 -11.44
N SER A 223 8.36 -28.68 -10.59
CA SER A 223 9.19 -29.51 -9.72
C SER A 223 9.63 -28.83 -8.42
N ASP A 224 8.89 -28.87 -7.41
CA ASP A 224 9.23 -29.01 -5.99
C ASP A 224 8.21 -28.31 -5.07
N PRO A 225 7.28 -29.05 -4.47
CA PRO A 225 6.29 -28.48 -3.54
C PRO A 225 6.92 -27.93 -2.26
N VAL A 226 8.16 -28.34 -1.94
CA VAL A 226 8.91 -27.86 -0.77
C VAL A 226 9.50 -26.48 -1.04
N ARG A 227 10.06 -26.23 -2.23
CA ARG A 227 10.66 -24.96 -2.60
C ARG A 227 9.61 -23.85 -2.73
N ASP A 228 8.43 -24.18 -3.25
CA ASP A 228 7.29 -23.29 -3.34
C ASP A 228 6.71 -22.93 -1.97
N ARG A 229 6.73 -23.89 -1.03
CA ARG A 229 6.30 -23.66 0.35
C ARG A 229 7.31 -22.79 1.11
N LEU A 230 8.61 -23.00 0.86
CA LEU A 230 9.69 -22.19 1.45
C LEU A 230 9.69 -20.76 0.90
N ALA A 231 9.48 -20.57 -0.40
CA ALA A 231 9.41 -19.24 -1.02
C ALA A 231 8.19 -18.45 -0.51
N ARG A 232 7.04 -19.10 -0.36
CA ARG A 232 5.83 -18.50 0.23
C ARG A 232 6.02 -18.18 1.71
N PHE A 233 6.70 -19.04 2.46
CA PHE A 233 7.05 -18.79 3.86
C PHE A 233 8.05 -17.63 3.99
N ALA A 234 9.10 -17.59 3.18
CA ALA A 234 10.09 -16.52 3.17
C ALA A 234 9.46 -15.17 2.79
N LEU A 235 8.52 -15.14 1.85
CA LEU A 235 7.77 -13.93 1.48
C LEU A 235 6.85 -13.45 2.60
N SER A 236 6.12 -14.37 3.25
CA SER A 236 5.26 -14.00 4.37
C SER A 236 6.06 -13.52 5.58
N VAL A 237 7.19 -14.16 5.88
CA VAL A 237 8.12 -13.73 6.95
C VAL A 237 8.78 -12.40 6.60
N GLY A 238 9.20 -12.19 5.35
CA GLY A 238 9.75 -10.93 4.87
C GLY A 238 8.74 -9.79 4.98
N LEU A 239 7.48 -10.04 4.62
CA LEU A 239 6.41 -9.06 4.72
C LEU A 239 6.04 -8.73 6.18
N ILE A 240 5.95 -9.76 7.04
CA ILE A 240 5.73 -9.59 8.47
C ILE A 240 6.92 -8.89 9.10
N GLY A 241 8.15 -9.27 8.75
CA GLY A 241 9.37 -8.62 9.22
C GLY A 241 9.47 -7.15 8.82
N ALA A 242 9.12 -6.81 7.58
CA ALA A 242 9.03 -5.43 7.10
C ALA A 242 7.96 -4.65 7.86
N THR A 243 6.80 -5.26 8.13
CA THR A 243 5.71 -4.65 8.88
C THR A 243 6.10 -4.40 10.34
N VAL A 244 6.75 -5.38 10.98
CA VAL A 244 7.24 -5.25 12.36
C VAL A 244 8.39 -4.24 12.46
N ALA A 245 9.35 -4.28 11.54
CA ALA A 245 10.43 -3.28 11.46
C ALA A 245 9.86 -1.87 11.25
N ALA A 246 8.82 -1.76 10.43
CA ALA A 246 8.07 -0.53 10.23
C ALA A 246 7.47 0.01 11.53
N LEU A 247 6.79 -0.84 12.29
CA LEU A 247 6.20 -0.46 13.58
C LEU A 247 7.25 -0.05 14.60
N ILE A 248 8.41 -0.73 14.62
CA ILE A 248 9.54 -0.41 15.53
C ILE A 248 10.19 0.92 15.13
N VAL A 249 10.49 1.13 13.85
CA VAL A 249 11.14 2.37 13.35
C VAL A 249 10.23 3.59 13.53
N LEU A 250 8.93 3.43 13.39
CA LEU A 250 7.96 4.49 13.57
C LEU A 250 7.77 4.90 15.04
N LYS A 251 8.33 4.14 16.01
CA LYS A 251 8.04 4.33 17.45
C LYS A 251 6.55 4.63 17.66
N ILE A 252 5.69 3.92 16.96
CA ILE A 252 4.25 4.01 17.19
C ILE A 252 3.99 3.37 18.53
N ASN A 253 4.10 4.20 19.57
CA ASN A 253 3.55 3.87 20.86
C ASN A 253 2.04 4.00 20.67
N PRO A 254 1.25 2.93 20.70
CA PRO A 254 -0.21 3.02 20.52
C PRO A 254 -0.87 3.97 21.52
N VAL A 255 -0.19 4.23 22.65
CA VAL A 255 -0.60 5.20 23.67
C VAL A 255 -0.45 6.65 23.16
N SER A 256 0.52 6.96 22.29
CA SER A 256 0.68 8.31 21.75
C SER A 256 -0.40 8.67 20.72
N LEU A 257 -1.01 7.70 20.07
CA LEU A 257 -2.15 7.91 19.16
C LEU A 257 -3.42 8.34 19.91
N VAL A 258 -3.58 7.88 21.16
CA VAL A 258 -4.72 8.21 22.01
C VAL A 258 -4.50 9.56 22.71
N THR A 259 -3.27 9.88 23.10
CA THR A 259 -2.95 11.13 23.83
C THR A 259 -2.93 12.38 22.94
N TRP A 260 -2.81 12.24 21.62
CA TRP A 260 -2.93 13.38 20.70
C TRP A 260 -4.36 13.95 20.60
N TRP A 261 -5.35 13.19 21.01
CA TRP A 261 -6.76 13.60 20.97
C TRP A 261 -7.24 14.32 22.25
N VAL A 262 -6.40 14.40 23.28
CA VAL A 262 -6.72 15.20 24.47
C VAL A 262 -6.38 16.66 24.16
N PRO A 263 -7.38 17.56 24.08
CA PRO A 263 -7.11 18.98 23.90
C PRO A 263 -6.26 19.42 25.10
N ARG A 264 -5.08 19.96 24.83
CA ARG A 264 -4.31 20.69 25.83
C ARG A 264 -5.14 21.93 26.21
N SER A 265 -6.12 21.73 27.08
CA SER A 265 -6.79 22.83 27.76
C SER A 265 -5.73 23.55 28.57
N ARG A 266 -5.35 24.73 28.07
CA ARG A 266 -4.87 25.89 28.82
C ARG A 266 -4.52 25.64 30.28
N CYS A 267 -3.25 25.61 30.58
CA CYS A 267 -2.75 26.20 31.82
C CYS A 267 -1.94 27.44 31.41
N SER A 268 -2.57 28.61 31.46
CA SER A 268 -1.87 29.85 31.70
C SER A 268 -1.68 29.97 33.21
N PRO A 269 -0.46 30.07 33.74
CA PRO A 269 -0.27 30.67 35.04
C PRO A 269 -0.27 32.19 34.88
N GLY A 270 -1.03 32.87 35.73
CA GLY A 270 -1.03 34.31 35.86
C GLY A 270 0.28 34.89 36.39
#